data_84efd8e0ce5ac2c01075d73c2082b936
#
_entry.id   84efd8e0ce5ac2c01075d73c2082b936
#
_cell.length_a   1.000
_cell.length_b   1.000
_cell.length_c   1.000
_cell.angle_alpha   90.00
_cell.angle_beta   90.00
_cell.angle_gamma   90.00
#
_symmetry.space_group_name_H-M   'P 1'
#
loop_
_entity.id
_entity.type
_entity.pdbx_description
1 polymer ?
#
loop_
_entity_poly.entity_id
_entity_poly.type
_entity_poly.pdbx_seq_one_letter_code
_entity_poly.pdbx_strand_id
1 'polypeptide(L)'
;DGADRGLAQVLSGNIDLSGLDGQPFSNVIWGLPYLARFQSAKLGTLDGIGLLERKKVNKIGFIAQNLHYQGLKYGPDFDNLYDMPLVEMGQDTPDDTIWEDYHEDNFPFGGEWIPDSRICLQAESPRPATLLAAIAEFESVEKRSNKKRSR
;
A
#
# COMPACT_ATOMS: atom_id res chain seq x y z
N ASP A 1 2.54 21.49 -1.62
CA ASP A 1 1.23 21.31 -2.27
C ASP A 1 1.45 20.47 -3.53
N GLY A 2 0.89 19.29 -3.58
CA GLY A 2 1.14 18.33 -4.65
C GLY A 2 -0.12 17.57 -5.05
N ALA A 3 -1.23 18.28 -5.28
CA ALA A 3 -2.45 17.62 -5.73
C ALA A 3 -2.25 16.94 -7.08
N ASP A 4 -2.60 15.66 -7.15
CA ASP A 4 -2.65 14.92 -8.40
C ASP A 4 -3.88 15.38 -9.21
N ARG A 5 -3.65 15.89 -10.40
CA ARG A 5 -4.70 16.39 -11.31
C ARG A 5 -5.06 15.40 -12.41
N GLY A 6 -4.53 14.19 -12.36
CA GLY A 6 -4.84 13.11 -13.30
C GLY A 6 -4.06 13.18 -14.61
N LEU A 7 -4.63 12.61 -15.65
CA LEU A 7 -4.00 12.47 -16.96
C LEU A 7 -4.40 13.59 -17.92
N ALA A 8 -3.42 14.24 -18.50
CA ALA A 8 -3.62 15.23 -19.57
C ALA A 8 -3.24 14.63 -20.92
N GLN A 9 -3.97 15.01 -21.98
CA GLN A 9 -3.63 14.62 -23.35
C GLN A 9 -2.63 15.58 -23.98
N VAL A 10 -1.69 15.03 -24.71
CA VAL A 10 -0.78 15.83 -25.53
C VAL A 10 -1.31 15.84 -26.97
N LEU A 11 -1.77 17.00 -27.43
CA LEU A 11 -2.29 17.22 -28.78
C LEU A 11 -1.35 18.16 -29.54
N SER A 12 -0.76 17.67 -30.63
CA SER A 12 0.13 18.48 -31.50
C SER A 12 1.25 19.19 -30.76
N GLY A 13 1.84 18.54 -29.73
CA GLY A 13 2.92 19.10 -28.93
C GLY A 13 2.47 20.05 -27.79
N ASN A 14 1.19 20.27 -27.63
CA ASN A 14 0.60 21.04 -26.52
C ASN A 14 -0.11 20.13 -25.53
N ILE A 15 0.02 20.46 -24.22
CA ILE A 15 -0.71 19.79 -23.16
C ILE A 15 -2.01 20.57 -22.94
N ASP A 16 -3.14 19.88 -23.11
CA ASP A 16 -4.44 20.47 -22.81
C ASP A 16 -4.74 20.34 -21.31
N LEU A 17 -4.76 21.46 -20.60
CA LEU A 17 -5.06 21.55 -19.19
C LEU A 17 -6.51 22.01 -18.91
N SER A 18 -7.31 22.23 -19.96
CA SER A 18 -8.67 22.78 -19.82
C SER A 18 -9.66 21.85 -19.09
N GLY A 19 -9.35 20.55 -19.05
CA GLY A 19 -10.14 19.55 -18.32
C GLY A 19 -9.76 19.39 -16.85
N LEU A 20 -8.72 20.06 -16.38
CA LEU A 20 -8.23 19.97 -15.02
C LEU A 20 -8.79 21.13 -14.19
N ASP A 21 -9.84 20.88 -13.45
CA ASP A 21 -10.49 21.76 -12.45
C ASP A 21 -10.11 23.25 -12.45
N GLY A 22 -10.51 24.01 -13.39
CA GLY A 22 -10.67 25.46 -13.47
C GLY A 22 -9.90 26.43 -12.55
N GLN A 23 -8.97 25.95 -11.75
CA GLN A 23 -8.14 26.73 -10.83
C GLN A 23 -6.85 27.17 -11.50
N PRO A 24 -6.41 28.42 -11.30
CA PRO A 24 -5.14 28.87 -11.83
C PRO A 24 -3.98 28.11 -11.16
N PHE A 25 -3.13 27.45 -11.95
CA PHE A 25 -1.92 26.81 -11.48
C PHE A 25 -0.76 27.80 -11.44
N SER A 26 -0.02 27.85 -10.33
CA SER A 26 1.23 28.60 -10.25
C SER A 26 2.42 27.80 -10.78
N ASN A 27 2.42 26.50 -10.54
CA ASN A 27 3.44 25.57 -11.01
C ASN A 27 2.77 24.23 -11.37
N VAL A 28 3.18 23.63 -12.49
CA VAL A 28 2.73 22.31 -12.94
C VAL A 28 3.94 21.43 -13.21
N ILE A 29 3.95 20.25 -12.62
CA ILE A 29 4.90 19.19 -12.94
C ILE A 29 4.16 18.13 -13.76
N TRP A 30 4.71 17.78 -14.91
CA TRP A 30 4.14 16.76 -15.79
C TRP A 30 5.18 15.71 -16.14
N GLY A 31 4.73 14.50 -16.43
CA GLY A 31 5.59 13.37 -16.76
C GLY A 31 4.79 12.19 -17.28
N LEU A 32 5.49 11.13 -17.65
CA LEU A 32 4.86 9.88 -18.04
C LEU A 32 4.40 9.13 -16.79
N PRO A 33 3.19 8.55 -16.79
CA PRO A 33 2.73 7.72 -15.69
C PRO A 33 3.59 6.46 -15.57
N TYR A 34 3.86 6.02 -14.34
CA TYR A 34 4.50 4.74 -14.05
C TYR A 34 3.89 4.08 -12.83
N LEU A 35 3.99 2.78 -12.77
CA LEU A 35 3.63 1.97 -11.62
C LEU A 35 4.88 1.38 -10.98
N ALA A 36 5.04 1.58 -9.69
CA ALA A 36 6.02 0.87 -8.89
C ALA A 36 5.31 -0.22 -8.09
N ARG A 37 5.76 -1.48 -8.22
CA ARG A 37 5.16 -2.64 -7.56
C ARG A 37 6.20 -3.40 -6.76
N PHE A 38 5.83 -3.76 -5.55
CA PHE A 38 6.62 -4.61 -4.67
C PHE A 38 5.77 -5.78 -4.19
N GLN A 39 6.32 -6.97 -4.24
CA GLN A 39 5.75 -8.16 -3.64
C GLN A 39 6.76 -8.76 -2.66
N SER A 40 6.34 -8.99 -1.42
CA SER A 40 7.20 -9.60 -0.42
C SER A 40 7.55 -11.04 -0.79
N ALA A 41 8.63 -11.55 -0.20
CA ALA A 41 8.80 -12.99 -0.09
C ALA A 41 7.62 -13.59 0.69
N LYS A 42 7.47 -14.90 0.59
CA LYS A 42 6.52 -15.65 1.40
C LYS A 42 6.77 -15.40 2.89
N LEU A 43 5.71 -14.99 3.60
CA LEU A 43 5.81 -14.72 5.03
C LEU A 43 6.07 -16.01 5.80
N GLY A 44 6.87 -15.91 6.86
CA GLY A 44 7.21 -17.03 7.75
C GLY A 44 7.76 -16.52 9.07
N THR A 45 7.81 -17.41 10.05
CA THR A 45 8.45 -17.16 11.33
C THR A 45 9.97 -17.38 11.23
N LEU A 46 10.74 -16.81 12.16
CA LEU A 46 12.21 -16.90 12.17
C LEU A 46 12.76 -18.33 12.23
N ASP A 47 11.99 -19.25 12.78
CA ASP A 47 12.31 -20.69 12.89
C ASP A 47 12.12 -21.47 11.57
N GLY A 48 11.62 -20.81 10.52
CA GLY A 48 11.43 -21.42 9.20
C GLY A 48 10.26 -22.41 9.11
N ILE A 49 9.68 -22.82 10.23
CA ILE A 49 8.58 -23.80 10.29
C ILE A 49 7.31 -23.22 9.70
N GLY A 50 7.08 -21.92 9.89
CA GLY A 50 5.89 -21.22 9.41
C GLY A 50 5.77 -21.08 7.89
N LEU A 51 6.78 -21.41 7.08
CA LEU A 51 6.72 -21.22 5.62
C LEU A 51 5.74 -22.18 4.93
N LEU A 52 5.48 -23.36 5.50
CA LEU A 52 4.58 -24.36 4.94
C LEU A 52 3.18 -24.33 5.58
N GLU A 53 3.00 -23.59 6.66
CA GLU A 53 1.76 -23.51 7.38
C GLU A 53 0.83 -22.48 6.76
N ARG A 54 -0.48 -22.68 6.96
CA ARG A 54 -1.47 -21.65 6.58
C ARG A 54 -1.35 -20.48 7.52
N LYS A 55 -1.33 -19.29 6.94
CA LYS A 55 -1.23 -18.01 7.63
C LYS A 55 -2.31 -17.06 7.14
N LYS A 56 -2.73 -16.19 8.01
CA LYS A 56 -3.61 -15.07 7.67
C LYS A 56 -2.97 -13.79 8.18
N VAL A 57 -2.75 -12.85 7.30
CA VAL A 57 -2.35 -11.49 7.68
C VAL A 57 -3.62 -10.75 8.11
N ASN A 58 -3.61 -10.20 9.31
CA ASN A 58 -4.75 -9.48 9.89
C ASN A 58 -4.60 -7.98 9.74
N LYS A 59 -3.37 -7.50 9.91
CA LYS A 59 -3.05 -6.07 9.89
C LYS A 59 -1.70 -5.82 9.23
N ILE A 60 -1.57 -4.61 8.72
CA ILE A 60 -0.32 -4.09 8.19
C ILE A 60 -0.10 -2.68 8.72
N GLY A 61 1.16 -2.34 9.01
CA GLY A 61 1.59 -1.01 9.34
C GLY A 61 2.65 -0.52 8.38
N PHE A 62 2.80 0.79 8.25
CA PHE A 62 3.76 1.42 7.37
C PHE A 62 4.56 2.49 8.10
N ILE A 63 5.85 2.52 7.79
CA ILE A 63 6.73 3.64 8.08
C ILE A 63 7.16 4.20 6.75
N ALA A 64 6.78 5.43 6.47
CA ALA A 64 7.01 6.06 5.18
C ALA A 64 7.42 7.53 5.33
N GLN A 65 8.03 8.08 4.29
CA GLN A 65 8.37 9.50 4.18
C GLN A 65 7.87 10.06 2.86
N ASN A 66 7.54 11.34 2.87
CA ASN A 66 7.00 12.04 1.70
C ASN A 66 5.85 11.24 1.05
N LEU A 67 4.91 10.79 1.89
CA LEU A 67 3.80 9.97 1.45
C LEU A 67 2.59 10.84 1.11
N HIS A 68 2.17 10.82 -0.14
CA HIS A 68 0.88 11.38 -0.54
C HIS A 68 -0.25 10.54 0.07
N TYR A 69 -1.38 11.18 0.45
CA TYR A 69 -2.50 10.52 1.14
C TYR A 69 -3.04 9.28 0.40
N GLN A 70 -2.88 9.22 -0.93
CA GLN A 70 -3.19 8.07 -1.77
C GLN A 70 -1.98 7.58 -2.57
N GLY A 71 -0.77 7.81 -2.07
CA GLY A 71 0.46 7.45 -2.76
C GLY A 71 0.78 5.96 -2.72
N LEU A 72 0.14 5.19 -1.84
CA LEU A 72 0.41 3.78 -1.63
C LEU A 72 -0.89 2.97 -1.62
N LYS A 73 -0.91 1.84 -2.33
CA LYS A 73 -1.93 0.80 -2.24
C LYS A 73 -1.28 -0.46 -1.67
N TYR A 74 -2.04 -1.24 -0.93
CA TYR A 74 -1.56 -2.46 -0.29
C TYR A 74 -2.59 -3.59 -0.36
N GLY A 75 -2.13 -4.85 -0.38
CA GLY A 75 -3.06 -5.97 -0.45
C GLY A 75 -2.37 -7.33 -0.50
N PRO A 76 -3.14 -8.42 -0.55
CA PRO A 76 -2.62 -9.78 -0.64
C PRO A 76 -2.03 -10.11 -2.02
N ASP A 77 -2.53 -9.49 -3.06
CA ASP A 77 -2.08 -9.62 -4.44
C ASP A 77 -2.36 -8.31 -5.20
N PHE A 78 -1.92 -8.21 -6.47
CA PHE A 78 -2.09 -7.00 -7.28
C PHE A 78 -3.48 -6.82 -7.88
N ASP A 79 -4.34 -7.81 -7.78
CA ASP A 79 -5.74 -7.73 -8.24
C ASP A 79 -6.66 -7.29 -7.10
N ASN A 80 -6.21 -7.44 -5.85
CA ASN A 80 -6.94 -7.11 -4.62
C ASN A 80 -6.14 -6.13 -3.75
N LEU A 81 -5.99 -4.90 -4.24
CA LEU A 81 -5.32 -3.82 -3.52
C LEU A 81 -6.34 -2.90 -2.84
N TYR A 82 -6.01 -2.47 -1.64
CA TYR A 82 -6.74 -1.47 -0.86
C TYR A 82 -6.05 -0.12 -0.98
N ASP A 83 -6.84 0.93 -1.09
CA ASP A 83 -6.36 2.31 -1.00
C ASP A 83 -6.06 2.68 0.46
N MET A 84 -5.21 3.70 0.64
CA MET A 84 -5.02 4.31 1.95
C MET A 84 -6.33 4.94 2.43
N PRO A 85 -6.60 4.98 3.74
CA PRO A 85 -7.80 5.61 4.28
C PRO A 85 -7.91 7.07 3.85
N LEU A 86 -9.12 7.47 3.43
CA LEU A 86 -9.45 8.85 3.05
C LEU A 86 -9.76 9.74 4.25
N VAL A 87 -9.94 9.13 5.43
CA VAL A 87 -10.37 9.82 6.64
C VAL A 87 -9.31 9.64 7.71
N GLU A 88 -8.81 10.74 8.26
CA GLU A 88 -7.91 10.77 9.40
C GLU A 88 -8.60 11.43 10.59
N MET A 89 -8.59 10.77 11.74
CA MET A 89 -9.25 11.25 12.97
C MET A 89 -10.72 11.72 12.79
N GLY A 90 -11.44 11.08 11.85
CA GLY A 90 -12.85 11.41 11.56
C GLY A 90 -13.06 12.61 10.64
N GLN A 91 -12.02 13.13 10.03
CA GLN A 91 -12.07 14.20 9.03
C GLN A 91 -11.52 13.71 7.69
N ASP A 92 -12.11 14.18 6.59
CA ASP A 92 -11.61 13.89 5.26
C ASP A 92 -10.21 14.49 5.08
N THR A 93 -9.29 13.68 4.60
CA THR A 93 -7.93 14.13 4.29
C THR A 93 -7.93 14.93 2.99
N PRO A 94 -7.40 16.17 2.97
CA PRO A 94 -7.29 16.95 1.74
C PRO A 94 -6.48 16.22 0.66
N ASP A 95 -6.87 16.40 -0.60
CA ASP A 95 -6.29 15.71 -1.77
C ASP A 95 -4.86 16.11 -2.13
N ASP A 96 -4.35 17.18 -1.52
CA ASP A 96 -2.98 17.67 -1.63
C ASP A 96 -2.09 17.34 -0.42
N THR A 97 -2.57 16.50 0.50
CA THR A 97 -1.83 16.14 1.71
C THR A 97 -0.64 15.26 1.37
N ILE A 98 0.55 15.70 1.81
CA ILE A 98 1.78 14.91 1.78
C ILE A 98 2.36 14.93 3.20
N TRP A 99 2.47 13.74 3.81
CA TRP A 99 3.12 13.58 5.11
C TRP A 99 4.64 13.48 4.93
N GLU A 100 5.38 14.33 5.61
CA GLU A 100 6.85 14.25 5.65
C GLU A 100 7.32 12.97 6.32
N ASP A 101 6.71 12.64 7.47
CA ASP A 101 6.90 11.39 8.19
C ASP A 101 5.53 10.76 8.48
N TYR A 102 5.38 9.49 8.12
CA TYR A 102 4.13 8.74 8.29
C TYR A 102 4.39 7.42 9.02
N HIS A 103 3.70 7.24 10.13
CA HIS A 103 3.80 6.05 10.99
C HIS A 103 2.41 5.59 11.37
N GLU A 104 1.96 4.50 10.81
CA GLU A 104 0.68 3.88 11.16
C GLU A 104 0.85 2.37 11.22
N ASP A 105 0.31 1.73 12.24
CA ASP A 105 0.50 0.30 12.50
C ASP A 105 -0.80 -0.53 12.46
N ASN A 106 -1.91 0.03 12.04
CA ASN A 106 -3.22 -0.58 12.24
C ASN A 106 -4.13 -0.60 11.01
N PHE A 107 -3.58 -0.75 9.82
CA PHE A 107 -4.42 -0.96 8.65
C PHE A 107 -4.99 -2.37 8.60
N PRO A 108 -6.31 -2.54 8.40
CA PRO A 108 -6.90 -3.84 8.21
C PRO A 108 -6.38 -4.48 6.92
N PHE A 109 -6.04 -5.75 6.99
CA PHE A 109 -5.58 -6.52 5.84
C PHE A 109 -6.51 -7.71 5.58
N GLY A 110 -7.12 -7.77 4.41
CA GLY A 110 -8.09 -8.79 4.03
C GLY A 110 -7.44 -10.11 3.62
N GLY A 111 -6.45 -10.58 4.39
CA GLY A 111 -5.76 -11.83 4.10
C GLY A 111 -6.65 -13.07 4.27
N GLU A 112 -6.42 -14.09 3.46
CA GLU A 112 -7.01 -15.40 3.58
C GLU A 112 -6.05 -16.39 4.28
N TRP A 113 -6.59 -17.52 4.78
CA TRP A 113 -5.81 -18.60 5.36
C TRP A 113 -5.11 -19.42 4.27
N ILE A 114 -3.95 -18.97 3.81
CA ILE A 114 -3.16 -19.62 2.75
C ILE A 114 -1.71 -19.86 3.19
N PRO A 115 -1.06 -20.90 2.62
CA PRO A 115 0.36 -21.14 2.91
C PRO A 115 1.29 -20.10 2.29
N ASP A 116 0.90 -19.51 1.15
CA ASP A 116 1.70 -18.54 0.39
C ASP A 116 1.24 -17.10 0.61
N SER A 117 1.05 -16.71 1.88
CA SER A 117 0.71 -15.34 2.24
C SER A 117 1.84 -14.39 1.90
N ARG A 118 1.51 -13.32 1.19
CA ARG A 118 2.43 -12.26 0.77
C ARG A 118 1.80 -10.90 1.00
N ILE A 119 2.62 -9.88 0.94
CA ILE A 119 2.19 -8.49 0.93
C ILE A 119 2.57 -7.91 -0.42
N CYS A 120 1.60 -7.33 -1.11
CA CYS A 120 1.77 -6.57 -2.32
C CYS A 120 1.56 -5.09 -2.04
N LEU A 121 2.45 -4.27 -2.58
CA LEU A 121 2.41 -2.82 -2.48
C LEU A 121 2.50 -2.23 -3.88
N GLN A 122 1.76 -1.17 -4.12
CA GLN A 122 1.77 -0.44 -5.39
C GLN A 122 1.77 1.05 -5.12
N ALA A 123 2.66 1.76 -5.81
CA ALA A 123 2.67 3.21 -5.90
C ALA A 123 2.51 3.63 -7.36
N GLU A 124 1.83 4.74 -7.58
CA GLU A 124 1.49 5.25 -8.91
C GLU A 124 1.88 6.71 -9.01
N SER A 125 2.68 7.06 -10.03
CA SER A 125 3.00 8.45 -10.28
C SER A 125 1.75 9.25 -10.69
N PRO A 126 1.68 10.56 -10.37
CA PRO A 126 2.73 11.42 -9.83
C PRO A 126 2.78 11.48 -8.29
N ARG A 127 2.04 10.62 -7.60
CA ARG A 127 1.92 10.64 -6.14
C ARG A 127 3.20 10.15 -5.47
N PRO A 128 3.90 10.97 -4.69
CA PRO A 128 5.11 10.54 -4.01
C PRO A 128 4.81 9.51 -2.93
N ALA A 129 5.69 8.52 -2.79
CA ALA A 129 5.67 7.55 -1.71
C ALA A 129 7.07 6.97 -1.50
N THR A 130 7.65 7.19 -0.34
CA THR A 130 8.91 6.58 0.08
C THR A 130 8.65 5.65 1.25
N LEU A 131 8.56 4.36 0.98
CA LEU A 131 8.35 3.35 2.02
C LEU A 131 9.68 2.96 2.64
N LEU A 132 9.79 3.10 3.98
CA LEU A 132 10.95 2.69 4.77
C LEU A 132 10.77 1.29 5.35
N ALA A 133 9.57 0.97 5.84
CA ALA A 133 9.24 -0.34 6.38
C ALA A 133 7.75 -0.67 6.21
N ALA A 134 7.45 -1.97 6.10
CA ALA A 134 6.11 -2.51 6.24
C ALA A 134 6.14 -3.57 7.35
N ILE A 135 5.21 -3.46 8.28
CA ILE A 135 5.10 -4.34 9.46
C ILE A 135 3.81 -5.14 9.30
N ALA A 136 3.90 -6.46 9.28
CA ALA A 136 2.73 -7.32 9.15
C ALA A 136 2.47 -8.09 10.43
N GLU A 137 1.24 -8.05 10.92
CA GLU A 137 0.74 -8.93 11.95
C GLU A 137 -0.02 -10.08 11.31
N PHE A 138 0.43 -11.31 11.55
CA PHE A 138 -0.21 -12.49 11.00
C PHE A 138 -0.37 -13.60 12.04
N GLU A 139 -1.39 -14.42 11.84
CA GLU A 139 -1.63 -15.63 12.60
C GLU A 139 -1.23 -16.85 11.77
N SER A 140 -0.71 -17.89 12.42
CA SER A 140 -0.42 -19.19 11.83
C SER A 140 -1.19 -20.30 12.55
N VAL A 141 -1.57 -21.33 11.78
CA VAL A 141 -2.19 -22.52 12.36
C VAL A 141 -1.07 -23.48 12.77
N GLU A 142 -0.75 -23.52 14.06
CA GLU A 142 0.12 -24.57 14.59
C GLU A 142 -0.51 -25.94 14.35
N LYS A 143 0.22 -26.83 13.65
CA LYS A 143 -0.10 -28.26 13.69
C LYS A 143 0.04 -28.75 15.13
N ARG A 144 -1.07 -28.95 15.83
CA ARG A 144 -1.06 -29.69 17.10
C ARG A 144 -0.35 -31.01 16.87
N SER A 145 0.88 -31.11 17.32
CA SER A 145 1.60 -32.36 17.41
C SER A 145 0.79 -33.28 18.30
N ASN A 146 0.13 -34.28 17.70
CA ASN A 146 -0.52 -35.36 18.42
C ASN A 146 0.59 -36.18 19.12
N LYS A 147 1.02 -35.73 20.31
CA LYS A 147 1.85 -36.50 21.20
C LYS A 147 1.03 -37.70 21.64
N LYS A 148 1.09 -38.80 20.87
CA LYS A 148 0.56 -40.09 21.29
C LYS A 148 1.16 -40.37 22.68
N ARG A 149 0.32 -40.27 23.70
CA ARG A 149 0.63 -40.90 25.00
C ARG A 149 0.70 -42.41 24.77
N SER A 150 1.92 -42.94 24.69
CA SER A 150 2.15 -44.35 24.89
C SER A 150 1.87 -44.68 26.35
N ARG A 151 0.86 -45.47 26.57
CA ARG A 151 0.65 -46.21 27.82
C ARG A 151 1.54 -47.44 27.84
#